data_51e349aa82482640d491e92764110710
#
_entry.id   51e349aa82482640d491e92764110710
#
_cell.length_a   1.000
_cell.length_b   1.000
_cell.length_c   1.000
_cell.angle_alpha   90.00
_cell.angle_beta   90.00
_cell.angle_gamma   90.00
#
_symmetry.space_group_name_H-M   'P 1'
#
loop_
_entity.id
_entity.type
_entity.pdbx_description
1 polymer ?
#
loop_
_entity_poly.entity_id
_entity_poly.type
_entity_poly.pdbx_seq_one_letter_code
_entity_poly.pdbx_strand_id
1 'polypeptide(L)'
;MTEYEECGQIIKKHLPLCEKAFSSLPLKNRRAAWAVLALFHQADQLADLTELALFEQAADAFLTGTSPGGFLWEALSDARRQFTLEEEPFCEFIAGQKQDREKETYDELDELLMYAYQTGGAIGLLILPICARRNQEKLRNAAVSLGVAIQLTRLLRDIETDERQKKRLPRQVMKQFGYTEEELSSHTVNKAFINVWEYIAFEAEAYYEEAAEAMPLFPLYSQTAVNELASRYQTQLKEIRNRLSQA
;
A
#
# COMPACT_ATOMS: atom_id res chain seq x y z
N MET A 1 3.86 20.58 -18.53
CA MET A 1 3.41 19.23 -18.11
C MET A 1 2.19 19.44 -17.24
N THR A 2 1.16 18.65 -17.39
CA THR A 2 -0.02 18.77 -16.51
C THR A 2 0.27 18.06 -15.18
N GLU A 3 -0.46 18.42 -14.13
CA GLU A 3 -0.34 17.85 -12.79
C GLU A 3 -0.47 16.32 -12.81
N TYR A 4 -1.37 15.81 -13.64
CA TYR A 4 -1.56 14.37 -13.82
C TYR A 4 -0.44 13.67 -14.60
N GLU A 5 0.24 14.38 -15.50
CA GLU A 5 1.41 13.85 -16.21
C GLU A 5 2.59 13.69 -15.23
N GLU A 6 2.75 14.64 -14.29
CA GLU A 6 3.76 14.53 -13.24
C GLU A 6 3.46 13.36 -12.29
N CYS A 7 2.22 13.21 -11.82
CA CYS A 7 1.81 12.03 -11.07
C CYS A 7 2.08 10.74 -11.86
N GLY A 8 1.72 10.69 -13.13
CA GLY A 8 1.94 9.53 -13.99
C GLY A 8 3.42 9.15 -14.15
N GLN A 9 4.33 10.13 -14.22
CA GLN A 9 5.77 9.86 -14.27
C GLN A 9 6.28 9.24 -12.97
N ILE A 10 5.80 9.71 -11.81
CA ILE A 10 6.12 9.13 -10.51
C ILE A 10 5.69 7.66 -10.49
N ILE A 11 4.43 7.38 -10.87
CA ILE A 11 3.89 6.02 -10.85
C ILE A 11 4.65 5.11 -11.80
N LYS A 12 4.93 5.56 -13.02
CA LYS A 12 5.69 4.79 -14.01
C LYS A 12 7.10 4.43 -13.51
N LYS A 13 7.76 5.35 -12.81
CA LYS A 13 9.12 5.17 -12.30
C LYS A 13 9.17 4.29 -11.05
N HIS A 14 8.26 4.51 -10.10
CA HIS A 14 8.36 3.95 -8.75
C HIS A 14 7.33 2.86 -8.43
N LEU A 15 6.20 2.83 -9.13
CA LEU A 15 5.11 1.87 -8.93
C LEU A 15 4.69 1.18 -10.25
N PRO A 16 5.63 0.54 -10.98
CA PRO A 16 5.39 0.03 -12.32
C PRO A 16 4.29 -1.05 -12.39
N LEU A 17 4.05 -1.81 -11.32
CA LEU A 17 2.95 -2.79 -11.27
C LEU A 17 1.59 -2.08 -11.26
N CYS A 18 1.46 -1.01 -10.47
CA CYS A 18 0.25 -0.18 -10.44
C CYS A 18 0.04 0.56 -11.78
N GLU A 19 1.12 1.09 -12.37
CA GLU A 19 1.05 1.76 -13.68
C GLU A 19 0.47 0.83 -14.73
N LYS A 20 1.03 -0.38 -14.85
CA LYS A 20 0.57 -1.38 -15.83
C LYS A 20 -0.88 -1.79 -15.60
N ALA A 21 -1.26 -2.12 -14.36
CA ALA A 21 -2.61 -2.54 -14.02
C ALA A 21 -3.64 -1.44 -14.32
N PHE A 22 -3.38 -0.20 -13.88
CA PHE A 22 -4.31 0.90 -14.05
C PHE A 22 -4.26 1.55 -15.43
N SER A 23 -3.33 1.15 -16.31
CA SER A 23 -3.30 1.63 -17.70
C SER A 23 -4.60 1.29 -18.47
N SER A 24 -5.29 0.22 -18.09
CA SER A 24 -6.57 -0.22 -18.67
C SER A 24 -7.78 0.60 -18.18
N LEU A 25 -7.65 1.40 -17.13
CA LEU A 25 -8.74 2.27 -16.67
C LEU A 25 -9.05 3.39 -17.67
N PRO A 26 -10.32 3.86 -17.73
CA PRO A 26 -10.66 5.07 -18.43
C PRO A 26 -9.76 6.23 -18.00
N LEU A 27 -9.38 7.12 -18.92
CA LEU A 27 -8.39 8.17 -18.68
C LEU A 27 -8.66 8.99 -17.41
N LYS A 28 -9.91 9.34 -17.17
CA LYS A 28 -10.34 10.09 -15.98
C LYS A 28 -10.04 9.32 -14.68
N ASN A 29 -10.41 8.05 -14.64
CA ASN A 29 -10.20 7.17 -13.48
C ASN A 29 -8.71 6.90 -13.26
N ARG A 30 -7.97 6.63 -14.35
CA ARG A 30 -6.52 6.41 -14.29
C ARG A 30 -5.78 7.62 -13.73
N ARG A 31 -6.11 8.85 -14.18
CA ARG A 31 -5.51 10.08 -13.67
C ARG A 31 -5.76 10.26 -12.17
N ALA A 32 -6.99 10.06 -11.72
CA ALA A 32 -7.32 10.14 -10.29
C ALA A 32 -6.59 9.06 -9.45
N ALA A 33 -6.50 7.83 -9.94
CA ALA A 33 -5.73 6.77 -9.29
C ALA A 33 -4.24 7.12 -9.21
N TRP A 34 -3.67 7.72 -10.25
CA TRP A 34 -2.29 8.18 -10.23
C TRP A 34 -2.04 9.29 -9.21
N ALA A 35 -2.98 10.23 -9.05
CA ALA A 35 -2.87 11.28 -8.03
C ALA A 35 -2.86 10.68 -6.61
N VAL A 36 -3.76 9.73 -6.33
CA VAL A 36 -3.81 9.03 -5.04
C VAL A 36 -2.51 8.25 -4.81
N LEU A 37 -2.05 7.47 -5.77
CA LEU A 37 -0.81 6.67 -5.62
C LEU A 37 0.44 7.54 -5.51
N ALA A 38 0.49 8.70 -6.19
CA ALA A 38 1.60 9.65 -6.07
C ALA A 38 1.67 10.25 -4.66
N LEU A 39 0.53 10.52 -4.02
CA LEU A 39 0.47 10.96 -2.62
C LEU A 39 1.17 9.95 -1.69
N PHE A 40 0.84 8.65 -1.87
CA PHE A 40 1.44 7.60 -1.06
C PHE A 40 2.94 7.50 -1.28
N HIS A 41 3.34 7.48 -2.54
CA HIS A 41 4.76 7.42 -2.84
C HIS A 41 5.51 8.59 -2.22
N GLN A 42 4.95 9.80 -2.29
CA GLN A 42 5.59 10.99 -1.71
C GLN A 42 5.69 10.87 -0.18
N ALA A 43 4.64 10.43 0.49
CA ALA A 43 4.65 10.22 1.94
C ALA A 43 5.64 9.12 2.38
N ASP A 44 5.75 8.04 1.61
CA ASP A 44 6.73 6.97 1.86
C ASP A 44 8.20 7.47 1.75
N GLN A 45 8.45 8.51 0.96
CA GLN A 45 9.79 9.07 0.74
C GLN A 45 10.22 10.13 1.77
N LEU A 46 9.30 10.58 2.64
CA LEU A 46 9.64 11.56 3.68
C LEU A 46 10.68 11.00 4.64
N ALA A 47 11.71 11.79 4.93
CA ALA A 47 12.87 11.32 5.68
C ALA A 47 12.58 11.19 7.19
N ASP A 48 11.82 12.13 7.76
CA ASP A 48 11.63 12.24 9.20
C ASP A 48 10.22 12.75 9.59
N LEU A 49 10.01 12.88 10.89
CA LEU A 49 8.76 13.41 11.46
C LEU A 49 8.53 14.88 11.13
N THR A 50 9.58 15.66 10.87
CA THR A 50 9.43 17.08 10.51
C THR A 50 8.83 17.24 9.13
N GLU A 51 9.36 16.49 8.16
CA GLU A 51 8.80 16.46 6.82
C GLU A 51 7.38 15.90 6.82
N LEU A 52 7.12 14.86 7.64
CA LEU A 52 5.79 14.30 7.80
C LEU A 52 4.81 15.32 8.39
N ALA A 53 5.21 16.12 9.38
CA ALA A 53 4.35 17.16 9.95
C ALA A 53 3.97 18.25 8.92
N LEU A 54 4.89 18.61 8.02
CA LEU A 54 4.59 19.54 6.92
C LEU A 54 3.62 18.90 5.90
N PHE A 55 3.80 17.61 5.63
CA PHE A 55 2.89 16.88 4.76
C PHE A 55 1.49 16.74 5.39
N GLU A 56 1.39 16.46 6.69
CA GLU A 56 0.14 16.43 7.47
C GLU A 56 -0.58 17.79 7.39
N GLN A 57 0.12 18.91 7.60
CA GLN A 57 -0.47 20.25 7.46
C GLN A 57 -1.01 20.50 6.03
N ALA A 58 -0.30 20.03 5.00
CA ALA A 58 -0.77 20.15 3.64
C ALA A 58 -2.00 19.26 3.39
N ALA A 59 -2.03 18.06 3.96
CA ALA A 59 -3.20 17.17 3.90
C ALA A 59 -4.42 17.78 4.61
N ASP A 60 -4.25 18.36 5.78
CA ASP A 60 -5.32 19.06 6.52
C ASP A 60 -5.88 20.25 5.72
N ALA A 61 -5.01 21.06 5.12
CA ALA A 61 -5.42 22.14 4.23
C ALA A 61 -6.24 21.61 3.03
N PHE A 62 -5.77 20.53 2.40
CA PHE A 62 -6.51 19.85 1.32
C PHE A 62 -7.87 19.34 1.79
N LEU A 63 -7.96 18.68 2.95
CA LEU A 63 -9.21 18.14 3.50
C LEU A 63 -10.20 19.24 3.83
N THR A 64 -9.74 20.39 4.35
CA THR A 64 -10.58 21.57 4.62
C THR A 64 -10.93 22.40 3.37
N GLY A 65 -10.47 21.98 2.18
CA GLY A 65 -10.79 22.61 0.90
C GLY A 65 -9.86 23.73 0.49
N THR A 66 -8.74 23.92 1.20
CA THR A 66 -7.68 24.87 0.83
C THR A 66 -6.60 24.14 0.06
N SER A 67 -6.23 24.64 -1.14
CA SER A 67 -5.15 23.99 -1.90
C SER A 67 -3.79 24.35 -1.28
N PRO A 68 -2.98 23.35 -0.89
CA PRO A 68 -1.60 23.61 -0.44
C PRO A 68 -0.66 24.07 -1.57
N GLY A 69 -1.12 23.97 -2.83
CA GLY A 69 -0.33 24.25 -4.01
C GLY A 69 0.55 23.07 -4.45
N GLY A 70 1.06 23.16 -5.69
CA GLY A 70 1.87 22.11 -6.30
C GLY A 70 1.03 21.02 -7.00
N PHE A 71 1.69 20.35 -7.96
CA PHE A 71 1.02 19.43 -8.89
C PHE A 71 0.22 18.33 -8.22
N LEU A 72 0.74 17.77 -7.12
CA LEU A 72 0.10 16.67 -6.40
C LEU A 72 -1.24 17.07 -5.81
N TRP A 73 -1.27 18.17 -5.05
CA TRP A 73 -2.48 18.64 -4.38
C TRP A 73 -3.52 19.19 -5.36
N GLU A 74 -3.06 19.75 -6.49
CA GLU A 74 -3.92 20.18 -7.58
C GLU A 74 -4.59 18.99 -8.27
N ALA A 75 -3.82 17.92 -8.57
CA ALA A 75 -4.33 16.68 -9.13
C ALA A 75 -5.31 15.99 -8.17
N LEU A 76 -5.01 15.95 -6.87
CA LEU A 76 -5.91 15.40 -5.85
C LEU A 76 -7.18 16.23 -5.67
N SER A 77 -7.09 17.56 -5.72
CA SER A 77 -8.26 18.45 -5.65
C SER A 77 -9.17 18.24 -6.84
N ASP A 78 -8.62 18.05 -8.03
CA ASP A 78 -9.41 17.70 -9.20
C ASP A 78 -10.02 16.28 -9.09
N ALA A 79 -9.27 15.30 -8.58
CA ALA A 79 -9.78 13.96 -8.31
C ALA A 79 -10.95 13.99 -7.30
N ARG A 80 -10.82 14.77 -6.21
CA ARG A 80 -11.87 14.93 -5.17
C ARG A 80 -13.16 15.55 -5.73
N ARG A 81 -13.05 16.48 -6.68
CA ARG A 81 -14.23 17.03 -7.38
C ARG A 81 -14.97 16.01 -8.24
N GLN A 82 -14.25 14.99 -8.71
CA GLN A 82 -14.78 14.00 -9.64
C GLN A 82 -15.24 12.71 -8.97
N PHE A 83 -14.65 12.39 -7.82
CA PHE A 83 -14.87 11.17 -7.04
C PHE A 83 -15.04 11.54 -5.56
N THR A 84 -15.87 10.80 -4.85
CA THR A 84 -16.07 11.00 -3.42
C THR A 84 -14.91 10.34 -2.67
N LEU A 85 -13.81 11.07 -2.49
CA LEU A 85 -12.69 10.62 -1.69
C LEU A 85 -13.01 10.91 -0.20
N GLU A 86 -13.11 9.86 0.61
CA GLU A 86 -13.42 9.95 2.03
C GLU A 86 -12.21 10.53 2.81
N GLU A 87 -12.48 11.28 3.87
CA GLU A 87 -11.43 11.89 4.72
C GLU A 87 -10.75 10.86 5.62
N GLU A 88 -11.54 9.95 6.22
CA GLU A 88 -11.05 8.96 7.16
C GLU A 88 -9.86 8.15 6.64
N PRO A 89 -9.85 7.59 5.40
CA PRO A 89 -8.69 6.88 4.89
C PRO A 89 -7.43 7.75 4.71
N PHE A 90 -7.56 9.05 4.47
CA PHE A 90 -6.41 9.97 4.49
C PHE A 90 -5.82 10.09 5.89
N CYS A 91 -6.67 10.29 6.89
CA CYS A 91 -6.25 10.40 8.28
C CYS A 91 -5.59 9.10 8.76
N GLU A 92 -6.18 7.95 8.45
CA GLU A 92 -5.62 6.63 8.78
C GLU A 92 -4.24 6.44 8.15
N PHE A 93 -4.08 6.81 6.88
CA PHE A 93 -2.80 6.70 6.22
C PHE A 93 -1.71 7.55 6.88
N ILE A 94 -2.01 8.81 7.19
CA ILE A 94 -1.06 9.71 7.86
C ILE A 94 -0.72 9.20 9.26
N ALA A 95 -1.72 8.72 10.01
CA ALA A 95 -1.51 8.11 11.33
C ALA A 95 -0.58 6.89 11.24
N GLY A 96 -0.77 6.01 10.25
CA GLY A 96 0.11 4.87 9.99
C GLY A 96 1.54 5.28 9.66
N GLN A 97 1.73 6.32 8.85
CA GLN A 97 3.05 6.86 8.54
C GLN A 97 3.76 7.43 9.77
N LYS A 98 3.02 8.11 10.65
CA LYS A 98 3.54 8.68 11.88
C LYS A 98 3.91 7.58 12.88
N GLN A 99 2.99 6.67 13.13
CA GLN A 99 3.21 5.54 14.04
C GLN A 99 4.43 4.71 13.63
N ASP A 100 4.59 4.44 12.33
CA ASP A 100 5.75 3.69 11.84
C ASP A 100 7.07 4.40 12.06
N ARG A 101 7.10 5.74 11.98
CA ARG A 101 8.34 6.50 12.24
C ARG A 101 8.69 6.61 13.72
N GLU A 102 7.67 6.66 14.58
CA GLU A 102 7.83 6.69 16.03
C GLU A 102 8.16 5.31 16.63
N LYS A 103 7.77 4.24 15.92
CA LYS A 103 7.91 2.87 16.40
C LYS A 103 9.28 2.28 15.99
N GLU A 104 10.01 1.78 16.97
CA GLU A 104 11.31 1.14 16.73
C GLU A 104 11.17 -0.33 16.32
N THR A 105 10.16 -1.03 16.85
CA THR A 105 9.94 -2.46 16.64
C THR A 105 8.45 -2.80 16.64
N TYR A 106 8.10 -3.90 16.01
CA TYR A 106 6.76 -4.49 16.05
C TYR A 106 6.81 -5.76 16.89
N ASP A 107 6.03 -5.84 17.95
CA ASP A 107 6.08 -6.98 18.88
C ASP A 107 5.08 -8.07 18.45
N GLU A 108 3.87 -7.69 18.11
CA GLU A 108 2.78 -8.60 17.76
C GLU A 108 2.45 -8.57 16.26
N LEU A 109 1.90 -9.67 15.74
CA LEU A 109 1.43 -9.73 14.36
C LEU A 109 0.36 -8.66 14.07
N ASP A 110 -0.56 -8.46 15.03
CA ASP A 110 -1.65 -7.48 14.89
C ASP A 110 -1.13 -6.05 14.69
N GLU A 111 0.04 -5.72 15.21
CA GLU A 111 0.66 -4.41 14.96
C GLU A 111 1.12 -4.26 13.51
N LEU A 112 1.67 -5.33 12.92
CA LEU A 112 2.01 -5.35 11.50
C LEU A 112 0.76 -5.26 10.63
N LEU A 113 -0.30 -5.99 10.98
CA LEU A 113 -1.55 -5.97 10.24
C LEU A 113 -2.23 -4.60 10.33
N MET A 114 -2.17 -3.94 11.50
CA MET A 114 -2.66 -2.56 11.65
C MET A 114 -1.87 -1.59 10.78
N TYR A 115 -0.53 -1.68 10.77
CA TYR A 115 0.30 -0.90 9.86
C TYR A 115 -0.08 -1.15 8.39
N ALA A 116 -0.25 -2.41 8.00
CA ALA A 116 -0.63 -2.76 6.63
C ALA A 116 -2.04 -2.25 6.27
N TYR A 117 -2.98 -2.25 7.22
CA TYR A 117 -4.30 -1.62 7.06
C TYR A 117 -4.17 -0.12 6.85
N GLN A 118 -3.47 0.58 7.75
CA GLN A 118 -3.33 2.03 7.69
C GLN A 118 -2.58 2.51 6.44
N THR A 119 -1.56 1.77 5.99
CA THR A 119 -0.72 2.18 4.86
C THR A 119 -1.08 1.52 3.52
N GLY A 120 -1.83 0.44 3.54
CA GLY A 120 -2.28 -0.28 2.34
C GLY A 120 -3.80 -0.30 2.21
N GLY A 121 -4.52 -0.72 3.26
CA GLY A 121 -5.99 -0.76 3.29
C GLY A 121 -6.62 0.62 3.06
N ALA A 122 -6.10 1.65 3.72
CA ALA A 122 -6.53 3.03 3.52
C ALA A 122 -6.39 3.48 2.05
N ILE A 123 -5.31 3.06 1.38
CA ILE A 123 -5.13 3.28 -0.06
C ILE A 123 -6.23 2.60 -0.86
N GLY A 124 -6.53 1.35 -0.53
CA GLY A 124 -7.63 0.61 -1.16
C GLY A 124 -8.94 1.38 -1.09
N LEU A 125 -9.25 1.96 0.08
CA LEU A 125 -10.45 2.78 0.29
C LEU A 125 -10.45 4.08 -0.53
N LEU A 126 -9.32 4.73 -0.71
CA LEU A 126 -9.20 5.94 -1.54
C LEU A 126 -9.28 5.64 -3.04
N ILE A 127 -8.83 4.46 -3.47
CA ILE A 127 -8.93 4.00 -4.85
C ILE A 127 -10.34 3.45 -5.17
N LEU A 128 -11.06 2.95 -4.19
CA LEU A 128 -12.37 2.33 -4.37
C LEU A 128 -13.38 3.21 -5.12
N PRO A 129 -13.67 4.48 -4.76
CA PRO A 129 -14.61 5.32 -5.48
C PRO A 129 -14.19 5.63 -6.93
N ILE A 130 -12.89 5.52 -7.21
CA ILE A 130 -12.34 5.68 -8.56
C ILE A 130 -12.61 4.42 -9.38
N CYS A 131 -12.49 3.23 -8.80
CA CYS A 131 -12.75 1.96 -9.46
C CYS A 131 -14.23 1.57 -9.47
N ALA A 132 -15.02 1.99 -8.48
CA ALA A 132 -16.42 1.63 -8.36
C ALA A 132 -17.26 2.80 -7.86
N ARG A 133 -18.11 3.35 -8.74
CA ARG A 133 -19.07 4.41 -8.35
C ARG A 133 -20.31 3.88 -7.64
N ARG A 134 -20.59 2.60 -7.79
CA ARG A 134 -21.73 1.89 -7.19
C ARG A 134 -21.22 0.69 -6.41
N ASN A 135 -22.02 0.19 -5.50
CA ASN A 135 -21.68 -0.99 -4.67
C ASN A 135 -20.46 -0.81 -3.76
N GLN A 136 -20.05 0.42 -3.47
CA GLN A 136 -18.85 0.70 -2.64
C GLN A 136 -18.93 0.00 -1.29
N GLU A 137 -20.09 0.03 -0.64
CA GLU A 137 -20.34 -0.67 0.63
C GLU A 137 -19.95 -2.17 0.56
N LYS A 138 -20.39 -2.85 -0.51
CA LYS A 138 -20.11 -4.28 -0.70
C LYS A 138 -18.66 -4.57 -1.10
N LEU A 139 -17.96 -3.58 -1.62
CA LEU A 139 -16.59 -3.68 -2.08
C LEU A 139 -15.57 -3.15 -1.06
N ARG A 140 -16.03 -2.53 0.03
CA ARG A 140 -15.18 -1.88 1.02
C ARG A 140 -14.17 -2.84 1.64
N ASN A 141 -14.64 -3.99 2.13
CA ASN A 141 -13.76 -5.00 2.72
C ASN A 141 -12.75 -5.53 1.69
N ALA A 142 -13.19 -5.85 0.48
CA ALA A 142 -12.29 -6.32 -0.57
C ALA A 142 -11.22 -5.29 -0.97
N ALA A 143 -11.58 -4.00 -0.98
CA ALA A 143 -10.61 -2.93 -1.25
C ALA A 143 -9.57 -2.81 -0.12
N VAL A 144 -9.99 -2.94 1.13
CA VAL A 144 -9.10 -3.00 2.29
C VAL A 144 -8.19 -4.21 2.20
N SER A 145 -8.76 -5.40 2.03
CA SER A 145 -8.01 -6.67 1.99
C SER A 145 -6.99 -6.69 0.86
N LEU A 146 -7.34 -6.20 -0.33
CA LEU A 146 -6.39 -6.07 -1.43
C LEU A 146 -5.25 -5.10 -1.08
N GLY A 147 -5.56 -3.97 -0.45
CA GLY A 147 -4.57 -3.00 -0.01
C GLY A 147 -3.60 -3.56 1.03
N VAL A 148 -4.13 -4.28 2.04
CA VAL A 148 -3.33 -4.98 3.07
C VAL A 148 -2.43 -6.04 2.43
N ALA A 149 -2.98 -6.90 1.56
CA ALA A 149 -2.23 -7.94 0.88
C ALA A 149 -1.05 -7.37 0.05
N ILE A 150 -1.30 -6.29 -0.67
CA ILE A 150 -0.26 -5.59 -1.45
C ILE A 150 0.82 -5.03 -0.51
N GLN A 151 0.45 -4.43 0.61
CA GLN A 151 1.41 -3.85 1.56
C GLN A 151 2.27 -4.92 2.23
N LEU A 152 1.70 -6.05 2.64
CA LEU A 152 2.46 -7.19 3.14
C LEU A 152 3.40 -7.76 2.07
N THR A 153 2.96 -7.87 0.82
CA THR A 153 3.81 -8.30 -0.30
C THR A 153 4.99 -7.35 -0.53
N ARG A 154 4.77 -6.03 -0.44
CA ARG A 154 5.83 -5.02 -0.55
C ARG A 154 6.83 -5.15 0.61
N LEU A 155 6.36 -5.32 1.84
CA LEU A 155 7.22 -5.56 3.00
C LEU A 155 8.11 -6.78 2.74
N LEU A 156 7.52 -7.92 2.38
CA LEU A 156 8.23 -9.17 2.13
C LEU A 156 9.21 -9.09 0.95
N ARG A 157 8.95 -8.25 -0.04
CA ARG A 157 9.86 -7.99 -1.15
C ARG A 157 11.11 -7.23 -0.71
N ASP A 158 10.91 -6.22 0.13
CA ASP A 158 11.95 -5.23 0.44
C ASP A 158 12.70 -5.56 1.75
N ILE A 159 12.29 -6.61 2.47
CA ILE A 159 12.81 -6.95 3.79
C ILE A 159 14.33 -7.24 3.81
N GLU A 160 14.88 -7.74 2.72
CA GLU A 160 16.31 -8.04 2.62
C GLU A 160 17.17 -6.78 2.35
N THR A 161 16.55 -5.71 1.84
CA THR A 161 17.27 -4.53 1.32
C THR A 161 16.93 -3.22 2.02
N ASP A 162 15.80 -3.15 2.73
CA ASP A 162 15.34 -1.93 3.43
C ASP A 162 15.26 -2.17 4.94
N GLU A 163 16.12 -1.48 5.70
CA GLU A 163 16.18 -1.56 7.16
C GLU A 163 14.83 -1.21 7.82
N ARG A 164 14.06 -0.31 7.20
CA ARG A 164 12.71 0.03 7.71
C ARG A 164 11.75 -1.14 7.61
N GLN A 165 11.92 -2.03 6.64
CA GLN A 165 11.09 -3.24 6.54
C GLN A 165 11.43 -4.26 7.61
N LYS A 166 12.69 -4.37 7.99
CA LYS A 166 13.17 -5.31 9.01
C LYS A 166 12.54 -5.04 10.38
N LYS A 167 12.51 -3.79 10.82
CA LYS A 167 11.91 -3.45 12.12
C LYS A 167 10.44 -3.84 12.23
N ARG A 168 9.76 -4.04 11.08
CA ARG A 168 8.35 -4.41 11.01
C ARG A 168 8.10 -5.91 11.14
N LEU A 169 9.16 -6.75 11.17
CA LEU A 169 8.98 -8.16 11.48
C LEU A 169 8.49 -8.34 12.92
N PRO A 170 7.33 -8.99 13.13
CA PRO A 170 6.79 -9.15 14.46
C PRO A 170 7.70 -10.06 15.30
N ARG A 171 8.17 -9.58 16.45
CA ARG A 171 9.03 -10.33 17.38
C ARG A 171 8.38 -11.63 17.84
N GLN A 172 7.07 -11.62 18.03
CA GLN A 172 6.29 -12.82 18.37
C GLN A 172 6.49 -13.91 17.31
N VAL A 173 6.38 -13.56 16.02
CA VAL A 173 6.55 -14.50 14.91
C VAL A 173 8.01 -14.95 14.79
N MET A 174 8.96 -14.02 14.92
CA MET A 174 10.38 -14.35 14.94
C MET A 174 10.69 -15.37 16.04
N LYS A 175 10.22 -15.13 17.26
CA LYS A 175 10.39 -16.04 18.40
C LYS A 175 9.75 -17.40 18.17
N GLN A 176 8.57 -17.44 17.56
CA GLN A 176 7.87 -18.69 17.23
C GLN A 176 8.72 -19.61 16.35
N PHE A 177 9.46 -19.04 15.40
CA PHE A 177 10.29 -19.80 14.46
C PHE A 177 11.78 -19.82 14.83
N GLY A 178 12.17 -19.23 15.96
CA GLY A 178 13.55 -19.22 16.44
C GLY A 178 14.49 -18.31 15.64
N TYR A 179 13.95 -17.28 14.98
CA TYR A 179 14.74 -16.26 14.29
C TYR A 179 15.11 -15.14 15.27
N THR A 180 16.39 -14.85 15.41
CA THR A 180 16.91 -13.92 16.43
C THR A 180 17.11 -12.50 15.89
N GLU A 181 17.19 -11.51 16.80
CA GLU A 181 17.52 -10.12 16.47
C GLU A 181 18.93 -9.99 15.87
N GLU A 182 19.89 -10.85 16.29
CA GLU A 182 21.23 -10.86 15.72
C GLU A 182 21.21 -11.36 14.27
N GLU A 183 20.42 -12.40 13.98
CA GLU A 183 20.25 -12.91 12.63
C GLU A 183 19.54 -11.89 11.73
N LEU A 184 18.54 -11.17 12.26
CA LEU A 184 17.87 -10.08 11.57
C LEU A 184 18.85 -8.94 11.23
N SER A 185 19.65 -8.51 12.21
CA SER A 185 20.63 -7.44 12.05
C SER A 185 21.75 -7.82 11.08
N SER A 186 22.17 -9.08 11.07
CA SER A 186 23.21 -9.61 10.18
C SER A 186 22.69 -10.03 8.79
N HIS A 187 21.41 -9.84 8.50
CA HIS A 187 20.76 -10.24 7.24
C HIS A 187 20.88 -11.75 6.96
N THR A 188 20.84 -12.57 7.99
CA THR A 188 20.99 -14.01 7.85
C THR A 188 19.71 -14.61 7.25
N VAL A 189 19.81 -15.09 6.01
CA VAL A 189 18.74 -15.84 5.36
C VAL A 189 18.95 -17.32 5.66
N ASN A 190 18.20 -17.84 6.63
CA ASN A 190 18.23 -19.23 7.04
C ASN A 190 16.81 -19.81 7.10
N LYS A 191 16.69 -21.06 7.53
CA LYS A 191 15.37 -21.72 7.62
C LYS A 191 14.41 -21.01 8.58
N ALA A 192 14.92 -20.41 9.66
CA ALA A 192 14.09 -19.65 10.61
C ALA A 192 13.52 -18.40 9.95
N PHE A 193 14.35 -17.64 9.22
CA PHE A 193 13.90 -16.50 8.40
C PHE A 193 12.84 -16.91 7.38
N ILE A 194 13.09 -18.00 6.64
CA ILE A 194 12.14 -18.50 5.62
C ILE A 194 10.78 -18.82 6.27
N ASN A 195 10.77 -19.44 7.46
CA ASN A 195 9.53 -19.75 8.17
C ASN A 195 8.78 -18.47 8.62
N VAL A 196 9.49 -17.44 9.10
CA VAL A 196 8.91 -16.11 9.42
C VAL A 196 8.32 -15.47 8.17
N TRP A 197 9.08 -15.49 7.08
CA TRP A 197 8.65 -14.96 5.78
C TRP A 197 7.38 -15.66 5.28
N GLU A 198 7.37 -17.01 5.29
CA GLU A 198 6.21 -17.82 4.87
C GLU A 198 4.98 -17.57 5.72
N TYR A 199 5.15 -17.37 7.02
CA TYR A 199 4.04 -17.06 7.92
C TYR A 199 3.35 -15.74 7.52
N ILE A 200 4.13 -14.69 7.26
CA ILE A 200 3.58 -13.39 6.82
C ILE A 200 3.04 -13.49 5.37
N ALA A 201 3.68 -14.29 4.51
CA ALA A 201 3.19 -14.54 3.16
C ALA A 201 1.83 -15.24 3.15
N PHE A 202 1.60 -16.16 4.08
CA PHE A 202 0.31 -16.81 4.26
C PHE A 202 -0.79 -15.82 4.66
N GLU A 203 -0.49 -14.88 5.56
CA GLU A 203 -1.43 -13.79 5.88
C GLU A 203 -1.75 -12.95 4.64
N ALA A 204 -0.74 -12.58 3.84
CA ALA A 204 -0.98 -11.85 2.60
C ALA A 204 -1.86 -12.64 1.62
N GLU A 205 -1.66 -13.95 1.49
CA GLU A 205 -2.47 -14.84 0.64
C GLU A 205 -3.93 -14.91 1.11
N ALA A 206 -4.19 -14.99 2.42
CA ALA A 206 -5.54 -14.95 2.98
C ALA A 206 -6.27 -13.65 2.63
N TYR A 207 -5.60 -12.50 2.72
CA TYR A 207 -6.16 -11.22 2.30
C TYR A 207 -6.41 -11.14 0.78
N TYR A 208 -5.58 -11.77 -0.05
CA TYR A 208 -5.86 -11.87 -1.50
C TYR A 208 -7.08 -12.73 -1.79
N GLU A 209 -7.27 -13.84 -1.07
CA GLU A 209 -8.44 -14.71 -1.20
C GLU A 209 -9.72 -13.96 -0.81
N GLU A 210 -9.72 -13.28 0.32
CA GLU A 210 -10.85 -12.45 0.75
C GLU A 210 -11.20 -11.38 -0.29
N ALA A 211 -10.20 -10.68 -0.83
CA ALA A 211 -10.42 -9.69 -1.88
C ALA A 211 -11.01 -10.31 -3.15
N ALA A 212 -10.58 -11.52 -3.52
CA ALA A 212 -11.00 -12.20 -4.74
C ALA A 212 -12.50 -12.53 -4.76
N GLU A 213 -13.12 -12.80 -3.61
CA GLU A 213 -14.56 -13.10 -3.50
C GLU A 213 -15.45 -11.98 -4.05
N ALA A 214 -15.04 -10.72 -3.87
CA ALA A 214 -15.81 -9.57 -4.31
C ALA A 214 -15.41 -9.03 -5.71
N MET A 215 -14.38 -9.59 -6.35
CA MET A 215 -13.91 -9.13 -7.68
C MET A 215 -15.02 -9.09 -8.73
N PRO A 216 -15.97 -10.05 -8.81
CA PRO A 216 -17.07 -9.99 -9.78
C PRO A 216 -18.03 -8.81 -9.57
N LEU A 217 -18.00 -8.15 -8.40
CA LEU A 217 -18.86 -6.99 -8.10
C LEU A 217 -18.28 -5.67 -8.62
N PHE A 218 -16.99 -5.64 -9.00
CA PHE A 218 -16.41 -4.46 -9.64
C PHE A 218 -17.03 -4.21 -11.01
N PRO A 219 -17.24 -2.95 -11.38
CA PRO A 219 -17.71 -2.59 -12.73
C PRO A 219 -16.74 -3.08 -13.80
N LEU A 220 -17.25 -3.48 -14.97
CA LEU A 220 -16.44 -4.02 -16.08
C LEU A 220 -15.28 -3.10 -16.47
N TYR A 221 -15.44 -1.77 -16.36
CA TYR A 221 -14.39 -0.82 -16.75
C TYR A 221 -13.17 -0.84 -15.82
N SER A 222 -13.31 -1.33 -14.59
CA SER A 222 -12.23 -1.41 -13.58
C SER A 222 -11.88 -2.84 -13.16
N GLN A 223 -12.75 -3.80 -13.42
CA GLN A 223 -12.56 -5.19 -13.02
C GLN A 223 -11.23 -5.77 -13.54
N THR A 224 -10.92 -5.51 -14.82
CA THR A 224 -9.65 -5.95 -15.41
C THR A 224 -8.46 -5.32 -14.70
N ALA A 225 -8.51 -4.01 -14.41
CA ALA A 225 -7.42 -3.30 -13.73
C ALA A 225 -7.18 -3.83 -12.31
N VAL A 226 -8.25 -4.04 -11.53
CA VAL A 226 -8.16 -4.54 -10.16
C VAL A 226 -7.66 -5.98 -10.13
N ASN A 227 -8.16 -6.86 -11.01
CA ASN A 227 -7.70 -8.24 -11.15
C ASN A 227 -6.22 -8.30 -11.57
N GLU A 228 -5.81 -7.46 -12.51
CA GLU A 228 -4.42 -7.39 -12.97
C GLU A 228 -3.50 -6.91 -11.85
N LEU A 229 -3.92 -5.92 -11.06
CA LEU A 229 -3.17 -5.46 -9.90
C LEU A 229 -2.94 -6.60 -8.90
N ALA A 230 -4.00 -7.29 -8.49
CA ALA A 230 -3.93 -8.42 -7.58
C ALA A 230 -3.01 -9.52 -8.12
N SER A 231 -3.21 -9.94 -9.38
CA SER A 231 -2.42 -10.99 -10.02
C SER A 231 -0.93 -10.66 -10.11
N ARG A 232 -0.57 -9.40 -10.39
CA ARG A 232 0.84 -8.99 -10.48
C ARG A 232 1.55 -9.06 -9.13
N TYR A 233 0.90 -8.62 -8.06
CA TYR A 233 1.50 -8.70 -6.72
C TYR A 233 1.52 -10.13 -6.19
N GLN A 234 0.50 -10.95 -6.44
CA GLN A 234 0.55 -12.39 -6.14
C GLN A 234 1.69 -13.11 -6.90
N THR A 235 1.90 -12.74 -8.17
CA THR A 235 3.02 -13.28 -8.96
C THR A 235 4.35 -12.88 -8.32
N GLN A 236 4.50 -11.61 -7.93
CA GLN A 236 5.70 -11.13 -7.24
C GLN A 236 5.96 -11.90 -5.93
N LEU A 237 4.91 -12.14 -5.12
CA LEU A 237 5.03 -12.94 -3.89
C LEU A 237 5.53 -14.35 -4.17
N LYS A 238 5.00 -15.01 -5.21
CA LYS A 238 5.44 -16.35 -5.65
C LYS A 238 6.88 -16.35 -6.16
N GLU A 239 7.30 -15.33 -6.90
CA GLU A 239 8.68 -15.20 -7.40
C GLU A 239 9.68 -15.07 -6.24
N ILE A 240 9.36 -14.28 -5.20
CA ILE A 240 10.19 -14.14 -4.01
C ILE A 240 10.28 -15.48 -3.27
N ARG A 241 9.15 -16.16 -3.04
CA ARG A 241 9.09 -17.49 -2.41
C ARG A 241 9.98 -18.50 -3.13
N ASN A 242 9.91 -18.55 -4.46
CA ASN A 242 10.73 -19.46 -5.27
C ASN A 242 12.23 -19.15 -5.15
N ARG A 243 12.61 -17.87 -5.08
CA ARG A 243 14.00 -17.45 -4.87
C ARG A 243 14.50 -17.89 -3.49
N LEU A 244 13.74 -17.66 -2.43
CA LEU A 244 14.10 -18.05 -1.06
C LEU A 244 14.19 -19.58 -0.88
N SER A 245 13.38 -20.34 -1.62
CA SER A 245 13.41 -21.82 -1.59
C SER A 245 14.65 -22.41 -2.25
N GLN A 246 15.43 -21.61 -3.01
CA GLN A 246 16.65 -22.03 -3.71
C GLN A 246 17.93 -21.54 -3.00
N ALA A 247 17.80 -20.69 -1.97
CA ALA A 247 18.90 -20.15 -1.19
C ALA A 247 19.19 -21.02 0.04
#